data_f61bf653f66e9caf4728f4e7bc0ab9ac
#
_entry.id   f61bf653f66e9caf4728f4e7bc0ab9ac
#
_cell.length_a   1.000
_cell.length_b   1.000
_cell.length_c   1.000
_cell.angle_alpha   90.00
_cell.angle_beta   90.00
_cell.angle_gamma   90.00
#
_symmetry.space_group_name_H-M   'P 1'
#
loop_
_entity.id
_entity.type
_entity.pdbx_description
1 polymer ?
#
loop_
_entity_poly.entity_id
_entity_poly.type
_entity_poly.pdbx_seq_one_letter_code
_entity_poly.pdbx_strand_id
1 'polypeptide(L)'
;MSDLFLISNFVVQVSEWMNKKGICIFSPSEHAVQLDLVGKVHGFHSAESYFNKLKDQDKTDKTYGALLNCYVRQRQIEKSLSHLQKMKEMGFVSSPLTYNDIMCLYTNVGQHEKVPDVLMEMKENNVSPDNFSYRICINSYGVRSDIEGMEKILKEMECQPHIVMDWNTYTVAANFYIKAGLTNKAIDALENAEKKLDKKDGLGYNHLISLYSSIGKKDEVLRLWGLEKSDCKRCINRDFINMLESLVRLGELEDAENVLKEWESSGNCYDFRVPNTVIIGYSEKGLCEKAKAILEDLMEKGKATTPNSWSIVAAKYLDKGEMERALECLKAALSLHVEKKGWKPNLKVITGILSWLGDKGTIGDVEAFVSSLRTVIPVNRQMYHALIKANIRGGKEVDELLHRMKTDKIGKDEETHKMLDMRQT
;
A
#
# COMPACT_ATOMS: atom_id res chain seq x y z
N MET A 1 -3.08 10.26 -2.01
CA MET A 1 -2.66 10.56 -3.42
C MET A 1 -3.43 11.70 -4.06
N SER A 2 -4.70 11.95 -3.69
CA SER A 2 -5.52 13.03 -4.27
C SER A 2 -4.99 14.44 -3.97
N ASP A 3 -4.56 14.72 -2.75
CA ASP A 3 -4.20 16.07 -2.32
C ASP A 3 -2.88 16.55 -2.94
N LEU A 4 -1.88 15.67 -3.02
CA LEU A 4 -0.59 16.00 -3.64
C LEU A 4 -0.72 16.24 -5.16
N PHE A 5 -1.60 15.50 -5.82
CA PHE A 5 -1.91 15.68 -7.24
C PHE A 5 -2.65 17.00 -7.50
N LEU A 6 -3.62 17.35 -6.65
CA LEU A 6 -4.36 18.62 -6.73
C LEU A 6 -3.42 19.81 -6.51
N ILE A 7 -2.53 19.75 -5.52
CA ILE A 7 -1.52 20.79 -5.28
C ILE A 7 -0.58 20.93 -6.49
N SER A 8 -0.06 19.81 -7.01
CA SER A 8 0.84 19.84 -8.18
C SER A 8 0.16 20.41 -9.41
N ASN A 9 -1.10 20.05 -9.66
CA ASN A 9 -1.88 20.61 -10.77
C ASN A 9 -2.11 22.13 -10.61
N PHE A 10 -2.44 22.59 -9.42
CA PHE A 10 -2.59 24.02 -9.13
C PHE A 10 -1.28 24.79 -9.36
N VAL A 11 -0.15 24.25 -8.88
CA VAL A 11 1.18 24.86 -9.10
C VAL A 11 1.52 24.94 -10.58
N VAL A 12 1.24 23.90 -11.38
CA VAL A 12 1.44 23.93 -12.85
C VAL A 12 0.60 25.04 -13.48
N GLN A 13 -0.68 25.14 -13.16
CA GLN A 13 -1.57 26.16 -13.73
C GLN A 13 -1.13 27.58 -13.39
N VAL A 14 -0.75 27.83 -12.13
CA VAL A 14 -0.27 29.13 -11.69
C VAL A 14 1.04 29.51 -12.39
N SER A 15 2.01 28.60 -12.47
CA SER A 15 3.30 28.87 -13.12
C SER A 15 3.15 29.08 -14.64
N GLU A 16 2.28 28.32 -15.31
CA GLU A 16 1.96 28.56 -16.72
C GLU A 16 1.30 29.92 -16.94
N TRP A 17 0.38 30.32 -16.05
CA TRP A 17 -0.27 31.62 -16.12
C TRP A 17 0.74 32.75 -15.92
N MET A 18 1.64 32.65 -14.92
CA MET A 18 2.69 33.63 -14.66
C MET A 18 3.61 33.80 -15.86
N ASN A 19 4.02 32.69 -16.48
CA ASN A 19 4.88 32.71 -17.68
C ASN A 19 4.16 33.34 -18.89
N LYS A 20 2.91 32.97 -19.14
CA LYS A 20 2.09 33.56 -20.24
C LYS A 20 1.88 35.08 -20.07
N LYS A 21 1.80 35.56 -18.83
CA LYS A 21 1.64 37.01 -18.53
C LYS A 21 2.96 37.76 -18.47
N GLY A 22 4.10 37.07 -18.67
CA GLY A 22 5.43 37.69 -18.58
C GLY A 22 5.80 38.21 -17.20
N ILE A 23 5.12 37.72 -16.15
CA ILE A 23 5.37 38.08 -14.74
C ILE A 23 6.69 37.48 -14.26
N CYS A 24 7.05 36.28 -14.75
CA CYS A 24 8.30 35.58 -14.44
C CYS A 24 8.97 35.12 -15.72
N ILE A 25 10.29 35.32 -15.77
CA ILE A 25 11.17 34.68 -16.77
C ILE A 25 11.86 33.55 -16.03
N PHE A 26 11.58 32.33 -16.45
CA PHE A 26 12.17 31.14 -15.81
C PHE A 26 13.63 30.96 -16.22
N SER A 27 14.46 30.68 -15.25
CA SER A 27 15.81 30.17 -15.46
C SER A 27 15.77 28.71 -15.95
N PRO A 28 16.86 28.15 -16.53
CA PRO A 28 16.90 26.76 -16.92
C PRO A 28 16.57 25.78 -15.78
N SER A 29 16.93 26.10 -14.54
CA SER A 29 16.59 25.29 -13.35
C SER A 29 15.09 25.31 -13.06
N GLU A 30 14.44 26.46 -13.18
CA GLU A 30 12.98 26.58 -12.98
C GLU A 30 12.21 25.91 -14.12
N HIS A 31 12.74 25.98 -15.37
CA HIS A 31 12.20 25.19 -16.47
C HIS A 31 12.29 23.68 -16.23
N ALA A 32 13.36 23.18 -15.61
CA ALA A 32 13.49 21.77 -15.24
C ALA A 32 12.45 21.36 -14.17
N VAL A 33 12.22 22.19 -13.16
CA VAL A 33 11.18 21.96 -12.14
C VAL A 33 9.79 21.97 -12.77
N GLN A 34 9.52 22.94 -13.64
CA GLN A 34 8.24 23.02 -14.34
C GLN A 34 7.99 21.80 -15.22
N LEU A 35 9.00 21.35 -15.95
CA LEU A 35 8.95 20.15 -16.78
C LEU A 35 8.65 18.90 -15.97
N ASP A 36 9.30 18.74 -14.81
CA ASP A 36 9.03 17.64 -13.88
C ASP A 36 7.59 17.66 -13.37
N LEU A 37 7.06 18.82 -13.00
CA LEU A 37 5.68 19.00 -12.58
C LEU A 37 4.67 18.70 -13.71
N VAL A 38 4.90 19.21 -14.91
CA VAL A 38 4.08 18.93 -16.10
C VAL A 38 4.05 17.42 -16.37
N GLY A 39 5.22 16.77 -16.31
CA GLY A 39 5.33 15.33 -16.50
C GLY A 39 4.58 14.52 -15.44
N LYS A 40 4.56 15.00 -14.19
CA LYS A 40 3.80 14.37 -13.09
C LYS A 40 2.29 14.47 -13.27
N VAL A 41 1.81 15.62 -13.72
CA VAL A 41 0.37 15.94 -13.77
C VAL A 41 -0.23 15.54 -15.11
N HIS A 42 0.43 15.88 -16.22
CA HIS A 42 -0.11 15.74 -17.58
C HIS A 42 0.57 14.64 -18.42
N GLY A 43 1.55 13.94 -17.84
CA GLY A 43 2.25 12.85 -18.51
C GLY A 43 3.38 13.30 -19.45
N PHE A 44 4.12 12.30 -19.97
CA PHE A 44 5.35 12.55 -20.72
C PHE A 44 5.12 13.28 -22.05
N HIS A 45 4.00 13.07 -22.75
CA HIS A 45 3.71 13.79 -23.99
C HIS A 45 3.62 15.30 -23.78
N SER A 46 3.01 15.74 -22.68
CA SER A 46 2.94 17.15 -22.31
C SER A 46 4.31 17.70 -21.92
N ALA A 47 5.12 16.90 -21.22
CA ALA A 47 6.50 17.24 -20.90
C ALA A 47 7.37 17.38 -22.16
N GLU A 48 7.26 16.46 -23.14
CA GLU A 48 7.92 16.57 -24.44
C GLU A 48 7.52 17.86 -25.19
N SER A 49 6.21 18.14 -25.23
CA SER A 49 5.70 19.36 -25.86
C SER A 49 6.24 20.62 -25.19
N TYR A 50 6.33 20.63 -23.86
CA TYR A 50 6.93 21.73 -23.12
C TYR A 50 8.42 21.88 -23.43
N PHE A 51 9.19 20.79 -23.33
CA PHE A 51 10.62 20.79 -23.64
C PHE A 51 10.94 21.27 -25.05
N ASN A 52 10.16 20.82 -26.04
CA ASN A 52 10.37 21.24 -27.46
C ASN A 52 10.13 22.73 -27.69
N LYS A 53 9.29 23.37 -26.87
CA LYS A 53 9.03 24.81 -26.93
C LYS A 53 10.08 25.67 -26.24
N LEU A 54 10.99 25.07 -25.44
CA LEU A 54 12.08 25.80 -24.80
C LEU A 54 13.03 26.35 -25.84
N LYS A 55 13.58 27.53 -25.57
CA LYS A 55 14.69 28.10 -26.35
C LYS A 55 15.95 27.27 -26.16
N ASP A 56 16.86 27.28 -27.11
CA ASP A 56 18.05 26.45 -27.02
C ASP A 56 18.93 26.79 -25.80
N GLN A 57 18.97 28.03 -25.37
CA GLN A 57 19.67 28.48 -24.17
C GLN A 57 19.09 27.86 -22.86
N ASP A 58 17.83 27.45 -22.89
CA ASP A 58 17.13 26.86 -21.72
C ASP A 58 17.17 25.31 -21.74
N LYS A 59 17.65 24.73 -22.86
CA LYS A 59 17.85 23.29 -23.03
C LYS A 59 19.21 22.87 -22.48
N THR A 60 19.30 22.79 -21.17
CA THR A 60 20.53 22.44 -20.43
C THR A 60 20.49 20.99 -19.91
N ASP A 61 21.59 20.54 -19.30
CA ASP A 61 21.67 19.27 -18.59
C ASP A 61 20.50 19.05 -17.62
N LYS A 62 20.05 20.11 -16.93
CA LYS A 62 18.93 20.06 -15.98
C LYS A 62 17.58 19.78 -16.63
N THR A 63 17.28 20.45 -17.75
CA THR A 63 16.02 20.26 -18.48
C THR A 63 16.01 18.92 -19.22
N TYR A 64 17.15 18.46 -19.75
CA TYR A 64 17.30 17.12 -20.29
C TYR A 64 17.12 16.05 -19.21
N GLY A 65 17.75 16.21 -18.03
CA GLY A 65 17.59 15.31 -16.89
C GLY A 65 16.15 15.22 -16.40
N ALA A 66 15.44 16.35 -16.33
CA ALA A 66 14.02 16.36 -15.93
C ALA A 66 13.12 15.62 -16.94
N LEU A 67 13.40 15.73 -18.24
CA LEU A 67 12.69 14.97 -19.27
C LEU A 67 13.00 13.47 -19.19
N LEU A 68 14.27 13.09 -18.95
CA LEU A 68 14.67 11.71 -18.73
C LEU A 68 13.91 11.11 -17.55
N ASN A 69 13.90 11.79 -16.40
CA ASN A 69 13.18 11.35 -15.21
C ASN A 69 11.67 11.18 -15.50
N CYS A 70 11.07 12.02 -16.33
CA CYS A 70 9.69 11.88 -16.76
C CYS A 70 9.45 10.58 -17.55
N TYR A 71 10.33 10.24 -18.50
CA TYR A 71 10.27 8.98 -19.25
C TYR A 71 10.45 7.77 -18.33
N VAL A 72 11.43 7.83 -17.45
CA VAL A 72 11.73 6.76 -16.46
C VAL A 72 10.54 6.46 -15.56
N ARG A 73 9.91 7.49 -14.99
CA ARG A 73 8.71 7.32 -14.14
C ARG A 73 7.55 6.68 -14.91
N GLN A 74 7.41 6.96 -16.18
CA GLN A 74 6.35 6.41 -17.03
C GLN A 74 6.81 5.15 -17.78
N ARG A 75 7.95 4.58 -17.40
CA ARG A 75 8.51 3.31 -17.92
C ARG A 75 8.68 3.27 -19.43
N GLN A 76 9.01 4.42 -20.03
CA GLN A 76 9.22 4.56 -21.48
C GLN A 76 10.66 4.17 -21.84
N ILE A 77 10.95 2.84 -21.94
CA ILE A 77 12.31 2.29 -22.10
C ILE A 77 13.02 2.90 -23.33
N GLU A 78 12.45 2.76 -24.52
CA GLU A 78 13.07 3.21 -25.77
C GLU A 78 13.34 4.72 -25.76
N LYS A 79 12.38 5.51 -25.28
CA LYS A 79 12.54 6.96 -25.17
C LYS A 79 13.60 7.35 -24.16
N SER A 80 13.66 6.68 -23.01
CA SER A 80 14.69 6.92 -22.00
C SER A 80 16.10 6.66 -22.53
N LEU A 81 16.29 5.51 -23.21
CA LEU A 81 17.61 5.14 -23.75
C LEU A 81 18.03 6.04 -24.93
N SER A 82 17.12 6.35 -25.85
CA SER A 82 17.39 7.29 -26.94
C SER A 82 17.70 8.70 -26.41
N HIS A 83 17.02 9.13 -25.35
CA HIS A 83 17.27 10.43 -24.72
C HIS A 83 18.60 10.46 -23.96
N LEU A 84 18.95 9.39 -23.24
CA LEU A 84 20.26 9.22 -22.62
C LEU A 84 21.38 9.31 -23.65
N GLN A 85 21.22 8.65 -24.81
CA GLN A 85 22.23 8.70 -25.87
C GLN A 85 22.48 10.15 -26.35
N LYS A 86 21.41 10.92 -26.56
CA LYS A 86 21.53 12.35 -26.87
C LYS A 86 22.24 13.14 -25.79
N MET A 87 21.94 12.87 -24.52
CA MET A 87 22.60 13.52 -23.39
C MET A 87 24.12 13.20 -23.36
N LYS A 88 24.50 11.96 -23.68
CA LYS A 88 25.92 11.57 -23.81
C LYS A 88 26.62 12.34 -24.92
N GLU A 89 26.03 12.42 -26.11
CA GLU A 89 26.55 13.15 -27.27
C GLU A 89 26.73 14.65 -26.97
N MET A 90 25.89 15.21 -26.13
CA MET A 90 25.97 16.62 -25.70
C MET A 90 26.86 16.85 -24.49
N GLY A 91 27.45 15.81 -23.90
CA GLY A 91 28.29 15.92 -22.69
C GLY A 91 27.51 16.23 -21.41
N PHE A 92 26.21 15.96 -21.35
CA PHE A 92 25.35 16.25 -20.20
C PHE A 92 25.30 15.13 -19.16
N VAL A 93 26.05 14.05 -19.37
CA VAL A 93 26.08 12.88 -18.46
C VAL A 93 27.36 12.95 -17.62
N SER A 94 27.40 13.90 -16.69
CA SER A 94 28.56 14.14 -15.82
C SER A 94 28.30 13.82 -14.35
N SER A 95 27.07 13.45 -14.02
CA SER A 95 26.65 13.18 -12.63
C SER A 95 26.03 11.79 -12.46
N PRO A 96 26.06 11.22 -11.25
CA PRO A 96 25.41 9.93 -10.95
C PRO A 96 23.92 9.90 -11.27
N LEU A 97 23.24 11.03 -11.21
CA LEU A 97 21.78 11.14 -11.31
C LEU A 97 21.22 10.49 -12.58
N THR A 98 21.85 10.78 -13.73
CA THR A 98 21.41 10.25 -15.03
C THR A 98 21.49 8.73 -15.10
N TYR A 99 22.58 8.13 -14.59
CA TYR A 99 22.74 6.69 -14.53
C TYR A 99 21.78 6.06 -13.51
N ASN A 100 21.59 6.71 -12.38
CA ASN A 100 20.62 6.29 -11.36
C ASN A 100 19.18 6.25 -11.93
N ASP A 101 18.81 7.20 -12.76
CA ASP A 101 17.51 7.20 -13.46
C ASP A 101 17.35 5.96 -14.36
N ILE A 102 18.39 5.58 -15.11
CA ILE A 102 18.36 4.38 -15.96
C ILE A 102 18.35 3.09 -15.12
N MET A 103 19.13 3.02 -14.04
CA MET A 103 19.06 1.88 -13.11
C MET A 103 17.65 1.77 -12.48
N CYS A 104 17.04 2.89 -12.10
CA CYS A 104 15.66 2.92 -11.61
C CYS A 104 14.66 2.49 -12.70
N LEU A 105 14.87 2.88 -13.96
CA LEU A 105 14.03 2.41 -15.07
C LEU A 105 14.04 0.89 -15.16
N TYR A 106 15.24 0.28 -15.23
CA TYR A 106 15.37 -1.18 -15.30
C TYR A 106 14.76 -1.88 -14.09
N THR A 107 14.94 -1.32 -12.89
CA THR A 107 14.30 -1.83 -11.68
C THR A 107 12.76 -1.76 -11.77
N ASN A 108 12.22 -0.63 -12.23
CA ASN A 108 10.77 -0.40 -12.33
C ASN A 108 10.07 -1.27 -13.40
N VAL A 109 10.81 -1.74 -14.40
CA VAL A 109 10.29 -2.64 -15.45
C VAL A 109 10.66 -4.11 -15.20
N GLY A 110 11.32 -4.42 -14.08
CA GLY A 110 11.68 -5.79 -13.67
C GLY A 110 12.91 -6.36 -14.37
N GLN A 111 13.70 -5.54 -15.08
CA GLN A 111 14.93 -5.94 -15.78
C GLN A 111 16.17 -5.76 -14.87
N HIS A 112 16.12 -6.38 -13.70
CA HIS A 112 17.15 -6.25 -12.66
C HIS A 112 18.54 -6.70 -13.10
N GLU A 113 18.62 -7.61 -14.07
CA GLU A 113 19.88 -8.14 -14.61
C GLU A 113 20.72 -7.07 -15.34
N LYS A 114 20.08 -6.00 -15.84
CA LYS A 114 20.78 -4.91 -16.56
C LYS A 114 21.35 -3.82 -15.64
N VAL A 115 20.95 -3.80 -14.37
CA VAL A 115 21.36 -2.75 -13.44
C VAL A 115 22.89 -2.78 -13.16
N PRO A 116 23.54 -3.94 -12.93
CA PRO A 116 25.00 -3.99 -12.77
C PRO A 116 25.77 -3.47 -13.99
N ASP A 117 25.27 -3.73 -15.20
CA ASP A 117 25.90 -3.25 -16.43
C ASP A 117 25.90 -1.73 -16.52
N VAL A 118 24.81 -1.08 -16.10
CA VAL A 118 24.70 0.39 -16.03
C VAL A 118 25.66 0.96 -14.98
N LEU A 119 25.83 0.30 -13.82
CA LEU A 119 26.82 0.70 -12.82
C LEU A 119 28.25 0.57 -13.34
N MET A 120 28.53 -0.46 -14.13
CA MET A 120 29.86 -0.65 -14.78
C MET A 120 30.08 0.44 -15.83
N GLU A 121 29.13 0.68 -16.72
CA GLU A 121 29.19 1.76 -17.72
C GLU A 121 29.42 3.13 -17.08
N MET A 122 28.76 3.43 -15.95
CA MET A 122 28.94 4.66 -15.20
C MET A 122 30.41 4.85 -14.79
N LYS A 123 31.05 3.80 -14.27
CA LYS A 123 32.46 3.82 -13.86
C LYS A 123 33.39 3.97 -15.06
N GLU A 124 33.14 3.26 -16.16
CA GLU A 124 33.91 3.36 -17.41
C GLU A 124 33.88 4.78 -18.00
N ASN A 125 32.79 5.48 -17.82
CA ASN A 125 32.67 6.89 -18.22
C ASN A 125 33.17 7.90 -17.17
N ASN A 126 33.97 7.42 -16.18
CA ASN A 126 34.55 8.22 -15.11
C ASN A 126 33.52 9.01 -14.27
N VAL A 127 32.29 8.52 -14.17
CA VAL A 127 31.29 9.05 -13.26
C VAL A 127 31.29 8.21 -11.99
N SER A 128 31.67 8.82 -10.87
CA SER A 128 31.75 8.11 -9.58
C SER A 128 30.35 7.76 -9.06
N PRO A 129 30.06 6.48 -8.76
CA PRO A 129 28.81 6.08 -8.13
C PRO A 129 28.63 6.73 -6.76
N ASP A 130 27.40 7.07 -6.44
CA ASP A 130 26.99 7.55 -5.11
C ASP A 130 26.33 6.44 -4.27
N ASN A 131 25.97 6.76 -3.02
CA ASN A 131 25.28 5.82 -2.14
C ASN A 131 23.99 5.26 -2.76
N PHE A 132 23.29 6.07 -3.54
CA PHE A 132 22.04 5.65 -4.19
C PHE A 132 22.31 4.67 -5.34
N SER A 133 23.36 4.90 -6.14
CA SER A 133 23.81 4.00 -7.21
C SER A 133 24.08 2.59 -6.67
N TYR A 134 24.85 2.51 -5.59
CA TYR A 134 25.18 1.23 -4.95
C TYR A 134 23.93 0.55 -4.39
N ARG A 135 23.04 1.29 -3.71
CA ARG A 135 21.80 0.71 -3.17
C ARG A 135 20.87 0.16 -4.25
N ILE A 136 20.72 0.83 -5.39
CA ILE A 136 19.92 0.30 -6.51
C ILE A 136 20.53 -1.04 -6.97
N CYS A 137 21.85 -1.11 -7.09
CA CYS A 137 22.56 -2.31 -7.52
C CYS A 137 22.41 -3.45 -6.49
N ILE A 138 22.61 -3.17 -5.19
CA ILE A 138 22.40 -4.10 -4.08
C ILE A 138 20.96 -4.65 -4.11
N ASN A 139 19.97 -3.76 -4.25
CA ASN A 139 18.56 -4.15 -4.37
C ASN A 139 18.32 -5.05 -5.58
N SER A 140 18.93 -4.76 -6.70
CA SER A 140 18.81 -5.51 -7.94
C SER A 140 19.33 -6.95 -7.82
N TYR A 141 20.50 -7.13 -7.22
CA TYR A 141 21.05 -8.46 -6.91
C TYR A 141 20.18 -9.20 -5.89
N GLY A 142 19.72 -8.51 -4.84
CA GLY A 142 18.88 -9.09 -3.81
C GLY A 142 17.51 -9.58 -4.34
N VAL A 143 16.86 -8.82 -5.24
CA VAL A 143 15.61 -9.23 -5.89
C VAL A 143 15.81 -10.49 -6.74
N ARG A 144 16.97 -10.65 -7.36
CA ARG A 144 17.33 -11.84 -8.13
C ARG A 144 17.80 -13.02 -7.26
N SER A 145 17.80 -12.84 -5.94
CA SER A 145 18.36 -13.79 -4.97
C SER A 145 19.86 -14.11 -5.18
N ASP A 146 20.58 -13.22 -5.84
CA ASP A 146 22.02 -13.30 -6.05
C ASP A 146 22.76 -12.65 -4.87
N ILE A 147 22.88 -13.42 -3.80
CA ILE A 147 23.49 -12.94 -2.55
C ILE A 147 24.99 -12.71 -2.73
N GLU A 148 25.68 -13.52 -3.54
CA GLU A 148 27.11 -13.34 -3.79
C GLU A 148 27.41 -12.03 -4.54
N GLY A 149 26.62 -11.73 -5.57
CA GLY A 149 26.70 -10.46 -6.30
C GLY A 149 26.40 -9.27 -5.39
N MET A 150 25.38 -9.38 -4.54
CA MET A 150 25.05 -8.36 -3.54
C MET A 150 26.21 -8.10 -2.58
N GLU A 151 26.85 -9.15 -2.04
CA GLU A 151 27.98 -9.03 -1.11
C GLU A 151 29.23 -8.42 -1.78
N LYS A 152 29.47 -8.71 -3.07
CA LYS A 152 30.54 -8.07 -3.83
C LYS A 152 30.35 -6.56 -3.94
N ILE A 153 29.12 -6.13 -4.24
CA ILE A 153 28.78 -4.70 -4.34
C ILE A 153 28.87 -4.02 -2.98
N LEU A 154 28.42 -4.68 -1.89
CA LEU A 154 28.56 -4.15 -0.53
C LEU A 154 30.04 -3.94 -0.17
N LYS A 155 30.90 -4.91 -0.41
CA LYS A 155 32.35 -4.79 -0.17
C LYS A 155 32.97 -3.69 -1.02
N GLU A 156 32.59 -3.62 -2.30
CA GLU A 156 33.08 -2.55 -3.16
C GLU A 156 32.68 -1.17 -2.61
N MET A 157 31.43 -1.00 -2.19
CA MET A 157 30.93 0.22 -1.61
C MET A 157 31.69 0.62 -0.33
N GLU A 158 31.97 -0.34 0.55
CA GLU A 158 32.75 -0.12 1.78
C GLU A 158 34.19 0.34 1.51
N CYS A 159 34.78 -0.08 0.39
CA CYS A 159 36.15 0.31 -0.01
C CYS A 159 36.23 1.70 -0.66
N GLN A 160 35.08 2.36 -0.97
CA GLN A 160 35.11 3.66 -1.62
C GLN A 160 35.31 4.79 -0.59
N PRO A 161 36.37 5.61 -0.72
CA PRO A 161 36.70 6.62 0.28
C PRO A 161 35.69 7.78 0.37
N HIS A 162 34.90 8.00 -0.68
CA HIS A 162 33.89 9.06 -0.75
C HIS A 162 32.48 8.59 -0.36
N ILE A 163 32.33 7.30 -0.06
CA ILE A 163 31.04 6.71 0.32
C ILE A 163 31.01 6.51 1.84
N VAL A 164 29.93 6.95 2.45
CA VAL A 164 29.65 6.68 3.86
C VAL A 164 28.52 5.66 3.94
N MET A 165 28.84 4.46 4.39
CA MET A 165 27.83 3.43 4.65
C MET A 165 26.81 3.94 5.67
N ASP A 166 25.55 4.01 5.27
CA ASP A 166 24.44 4.49 6.10
C ASP A 166 23.58 3.32 6.60
N TRP A 167 22.73 3.59 7.58
CA TRP A 167 21.83 2.60 8.15
C TRP A 167 20.90 1.99 7.07
N ASN A 168 20.50 2.76 6.07
CA ASN A 168 19.60 2.30 5.02
C ASN A 168 20.22 1.23 4.14
N THR A 169 21.50 1.37 3.80
CA THR A 169 22.23 0.35 3.03
C THR A 169 22.27 -0.98 3.78
N TYR A 170 22.58 -0.96 5.07
CA TYR A 170 22.60 -2.17 5.89
C TYR A 170 21.20 -2.79 6.07
N THR A 171 20.13 -1.99 6.22
CA THR A 171 18.78 -2.53 6.32
C THR A 171 18.30 -3.16 5.01
N VAL A 172 18.70 -2.62 3.86
CA VAL A 172 18.43 -3.23 2.55
C VAL A 172 19.12 -4.60 2.44
N ALA A 173 20.40 -4.68 2.81
CA ALA A 173 21.11 -5.96 2.82
C ALA A 173 20.49 -6.97 3.81
N ALA A 174 20.17 -6.53 5.02
CA ALA A 174 19.51 -7.35 6.04
C ALA A 174 18.20 -7.95 5.54
N ASN A 175 17.35 -7.15 4.86
CA ASN A 175 16.11 -7.63 4.27
C ASN A 175 16.32 -8.78 3.27
N PHE A 176 17.36 -8.71 2.44
CA PHE A 176 17.67 -9.80 1.49
C PHE A 176 18.29 -11.01 2.18
N TYR A 177 19.13 -10.82 3.19
CA TYR A 177 19.62 -11.93 4.03
C TYR A 177 18.45 -12.65 4.72
N ILE A 178 17.46 -11.91 5.23
CA ILE A 178 16.24 -12.49 5.83
C ILE A 178 15.49 -13.34 4.80
N LYS A 179 15.24 -12.80 3.60
CA LYS A 179 14.56 -13.52 2.51
C LYS A 179 15.32 -14.77 2.06
N ALA A 180 16.64 -14.76 2.15
CA ALA A 180 17.50 -15.91 1.83
C ALA A 180 17.65 -16.89 3.01
N GLY A 181 17.05 -16.65 4.18
CA GLY A 181 17.19 -17.48 5.37
C GLY A 181 18.53 -17.36 6.09
N LEU A 182 19.35 -16.36 5.74
CA LEU A 182 20.68 -16.15 6.32
C LEU A 182 20.61 -15.28 7.58
N THR A 183 19.96 -15.81 8.62
CA THR A 183 19.59 -15.07 9.84
C THR A 183 20.80 -14.43 10.54
N ASN A 184 21.95 -15.10 10.62
CA ASN A 184 23.14 -14.54 11.28
C ASN A 184 23.66 -13.30 10.53
N LYS A 185 23.80 -13.39 9.20
CA LYS A 185 24.21 -12.24 8.36
C LYS A 185 23.19 -11.09 8.44
N ALA A 186 21.91 -11.41 8.57
CA ALA A 186 20.87 -10.41 8.75
C ALA A 186 21.05 -9.67 10.08
N ILE A 187 21.31 -10.39 11.19
CA ILE A 187 21.54 -9.79 12.50
C ILE A 187 22.77 -8.89 12.46
N ASP A 188 23.91 -9.38 11.93
CA ASP A 188 25.13 -8.58 11.79
C ASP A 188 24.88 -7.26 11.01
N ALA A 189 24.11 -7.35 9.93
CA ALA A 189 23.75 -6.17 9.14
C ALA A 189 22.81 -5.22 9.92
N LEU A 190 21.85 -5.73 10.69
CA LEU A 190 20.96 -4.92 11.52
C LEU A 190 21.71 -4.21 12.65
N GLU A 191 22.66 -4.88 13.31
CA GLU A 191 23.54 -4.27 14.31
C GLU A 191 24.41 -3.16 13.72
N ASN A 192 24.92 -3.35 12.51
CA ASN A 192 25.67 -2.31 11.81
C ASN A 192 24.76 -1.15 11.37
N ALA A 193 23.53 -1.41 10.98
CA ALA A 193 22.54 -0.37 10.72
C ALA A 193 22.26 0.46 11.98
N GLU A 194 22.07 -0.19 13.13
CA GLU A 194 21.82 0.50 14.40
C GLU A 194 22.97 1.45 14.79
N LYS A 195 24.23 1.03 14.61
CA LYS A 195 25.42 1.89 14.88
C LYS A 195 25.45 3.16 14.02
N LYS A 196 24.76 3.15 12.87
CA LYS A 196 24.72 4.26 11.91
C LYS A 196 23.42 5.06 11.94
N LEU A 197 22.53 4.76 12.89
CA LEU A 197 21.23 5.40 13.00
C LEU A 197 21.36 6.88 13.40
N ASP A 198 20.59 7.75 12.73
CA ASP A 198 20.31 9.06 13.29
C ASP A 198 19.25 8.90 14.38
N LYS A 199 19.68 9.05 15.63
CA LYS A 199 18.84 8.87 16.81
C LYS A 199 17.66 9.84 16.93
N LYS A 200 17.61 10.87 16.09
CA LYS A 200 16.52 11.85 16.07
C LYS A 200 15.43 11.53 15.06
N ASP A 201 15.69 10.59 14.16
CA ASP A 201 14.74 10.17 13.11
C ASP A 201 14.15 8.80 13.42
N GLY A 202 12.86 8.76 13.78
CA GLY A 202 12.12 7.50 14.00
C GLY A 202 12.06 6.58 12.78
N LEU A 203 12.37 7.05 11.58
CA LEU A 203 12.31 6.22 10.37
C LEU A 203 13.27 5.03 10.45
N GLY A 204 14.48 5.23 10.90
CA GLY A 204 15.48 4.17 11.04
C GLY A 204 15.07 3.14 12.11
N TYR A 205 14.53 3.59 13.26
CA TYR A 205 13.97 2.69 14.27
C TYR A 205 12.84 1.85 13.70
N ASN A 206 11.91 2.45 12.97
CA ASN A 206 10.80 1.73 12.32
C ASN A 206 11.30 0.62 11.39
N HIS A 207 12.33 0.88 10.58
CA HIS A 207 12.93 -0.15 9.72
C HIS A 207 13.54 -1.31 10.51
N LEU A 208 14.31 -1.01 11.56
CA LEU A 208 14.92 -2.02 12.42
C LEU A 208 13.86 -2.87 13.15
N ILE A 209 12.88 -2.22 13.78
CA ILE A 209 11.74 -2.89 14.46
C ILE A 209 11.05 -3.86 13.49
N SER A 210 10.72 -3.41 12.28
CA SER A 210 10.07 -4.26 11.27
C SER A 210 10.93 -5.46 10.86
N LEU A 211 12.23 -5.28 10.68
CA LEU A 211 13.14 -6.35 10.26
C LEU A 211 13.40 -7.35 11.40
N TYR A 212 13.64 -6.88 12.64
CA TYR A 212 13.79 -7.77 13.80
C TYR A 212 12.50 -8.56 14.08
N SER A 213 11.32 -7.95 13.90
CA SER A 213 10.05 -8.69 14.04
C SER A 213 9.90 -9.79 12.98
N SER A 214 10.41 -9.59 11.76
CA SER A 214 10.33 -10.60 10.68
C SER A 214 11.21 -11.83 10.94
N ILE A 215 12.23 -11.72 11.80
CA ILE A 215 13.08 -12.84 12.25
C ILE A 215 12.76 -13.32 13.66
N GLY A 216 11.61 -12.89 14.21
CA GLY A 216 11.14 -13.39 15.51
C GLY A 216 11.88 -12.85 16.74
N LYS A 217 12.62 -11.75 16.64
CA LYS A 217 13.42 -11.17 17.72
C LYS A 217 12.61 -10.16 18.56
N LYS A 218 11.69 -10.68 19.40
CA LYS A 218 10.82 -9.86 20.25
C LYS A 218 11.59 -8.88 21.15
N ASP A 219 12.63 -9.36 21.81
CA ASP A 219 13.38 -8.53 22.79
C ASP A 219 14.01 -7.32 22.13
N GLU A 220 14.56 -7.49 20.91
CA GLU A 220 15.11 -6.39 20.12
C GLU A 220 14.05 -5.40 19.66
N VAL A 221 12.86 -5.89 19.28
CA VAL A 221 11.71 -5.02 18.91
C VAL A 221 11.30 -4.14 20.09
N LEU A 222 11.16 -4.71 21.29
CA LEU A 222 10.79 -3.97 22.50
C LEU A 222 11.89 -3.00 22.93
N ARG A 223 13.16 -3.42 22.85
CA ARG A 223 14.32 -2.58 23.16
C ARG A 223 14.37 -1.35 22.25
N LEU A 224 14.26 -1.57 20.96
CA LEU A 224 14.28 -0.48 19.95
C LEU A 224 13.10 0.47 20.10
N TRP A 225 11.91 -0.04 20.43
CA TRP A 225 10.75 0.80 20.73
C TRP A 225 11.00 1.70 21.95
N GLY A 226 11.63 1.15 22.99
CA GLY A 226 12.06 1.95 24.17
C GLY A 226 13.06 3.05 23.81
N LEU A 227 14.05 2.75 22.94
CA LEU A 227 15.04 3.71 22.46
C LEU A 227 14.40 4.77 21.59
N GLU A 228 13.52 4.42 20.66
CA GLU A 228 12.81 5.40 19.81
C GLU A 228 12.03 6.40 20.66
N LYS A 229 11.34 5.96 21.70
CA LYS A 229 10.62 6.83 22.64
C LYS A 229 11.51 7.76 23.44
N SER A 230 12.74 7.31 23.76
CA SER A 230 13.70 8.15 24.51
C SER A 230 14.44 9.16 23.62
N ASP A 231 14.79 8.77 22.41
CA ASP A 231 15.65 9.53 21.52
C ASP A 231 14.86 10.50 20.63
N CYS A 232 13.65 10.11 20.21
CA CYS A 232 12.78 10.93 19.38
C CYS A 232 11.91 11.86 20.26
N LYS A 233 11.73 13.12 19.81
CA LYS A 233 10.90 14.10 20.53
C LYS A 233 9.45 13.65 20.72
N ARG A 234 8.92 12.89 19.79
CA ARG A 234 7.54 12.40 19.77
C ARG A 234 7.40 11.24 18.78
N CYS A 235 6.76 10.16 19.20
CA CYS A 235 6.29 9.11 18.29
C CYS A 235 4.99 9.57 17.64
N ILE A 236 4.91 9.45 16.33
CA ILE A 236 3.73 9.78 15.51
C ILE A 236 2.93 8.53 15.15
N ASN A 237 1.74 8.68 14.56
CA ASN A 237 0.87 7.55 14.20
C ASN A 237 1.57 6.48 13.37
N ARG A 238 2.49 6.85 12.46
CA ARG A 238 3.28 5.91 11.66
C ARG A 238 4.11 4.96 12.54
N ASP A 239 4.73 5.49 13.58
CA ASP A 239 5.63 4.75 14.46
C ASP A 239 4.82 3.74 15.30
N PHE A 240 3.67 4.15 15.82
CA PHE A 240 2.72 3.25 16.49
C PHE A 240 2.18 2.15 15.54
N ILE A 241 1.81 2.49 14.30
CA ILE A 241 1.36 1.49 13.31
C ILE A 241 2.46 0.45 13.09
N ASN A 242 3.70 0.88 12.83
CA ASN A 242 4.82 -0.03 12.60
C ASN A 242 5.11 -0.94 13.80
N MET A 243 5.07 -0.40 15.02
CA MET A 243 5.24 -1.17 16.23
C MET A 243 4.12 -2.20 16.41
N LEU A 244 2.86 -1.79 16.23
CA LEU A 244 1.70 -2.68 16.30
C LEU A 244 1.75 -3.78 15.24
N GLU A 245 2.08 -3.47 13.98
CA GLU A 245 2.27 -4.46 12.91
C GLU A 245 3.36 -5.47 13.28
N SER A 246 4.44 -5.01 13.90
CA SER A 246 5.55 -5.86 14.34
C SER A 246 5.14 -6.80 15.47
N LEU A 247 4.40 -6.31 16.46
CA LEU A 247 3.88 -7.13 17.57
C LEU A 247 2.83 -8.15 17.09
N VAL A 248 1.92 -7.73 16.21
CA VAL A 248 0.94 -8.64 15.58
C VAL A 248 1.64 -9.75 14.80
N ARG A 249 2.69 -9.42 14.03
CA ARG A 249 3.50 -10.41 13.30
C ARG A 249 4.15 -11.41 14.22
N LEU A 250 4.69 -10.96 15.34
CA LEU A 250 5.26 -11.82 16.39
C LEU A 250 4.20 -12.64 17.13
N GLY A 251 2.92 -12.26 17.06
CA GLY A 251 1.85 -12.89 17.83
C GLY A 251 1.68 -12.34 19.25
N GLU A 252 2.38 -11.25 19.57
CA GLU A 252 2.40 -10.60 20.89
C GLU A 252 1.23 -9.62 21.05
N LEU A 253 0.02 -10.16 21.13
CA LEU A 253 -1.21 -9.35 21.09
C LEU A 253 -1.45 -8.58 22.39
N GLU A 254 -0.98 -9.07 23.53
CA GLU A 254 -1.06 -8.34 24.82
C GLU A 254 -0.17 -7.10 24.82
N ASP A 255 1.06 -7.23 24.29
CA ASP A 255 1.95 -6.09 24.11
C ASP A 255 1.37 -5.09 23.12
N ALA A 256 0.69 -5.58 22.04
CA ALA A 256 0.00 -4.72 21.10
C ALA A 256 -1.17 -3.94 21.74
N GLU A 257 -1.96 -4.55 22.65
CA GLU A 257 -2.97 -3.83 23.43
C GLU A 257 -2.36 -2.71 24.29
N ASN A 258 -1.21 -2.98 24.92
CA ASN A 258 -0.52 -1.99 25.74
C ASN A 258 -0.02 -0.80 24.90
N VAL A 259 0.55 -1.07 23.74
CA VAL A 259 0.99 -0.03 22.79
C VAL A 259 -0.21 0.76 22.23
N LEU A 260 -1.36 0.12 22.00
CA LEU A 260 -2.59 0.79 21.59
C LEU A 260 -3.09 1.76 22.67
N LYS A 261 -3.10 1.36 23.95
CA LYS A 261 -3.46 2.23 25.08
C LYS A 261 -2.46 3.40 25.23
N GLU A 262 -1.18 3.14 25.01
CA GLU A 262 -0.14 4.18 24.99
C GLU A 262 -0.43 5.20 23.89
N TRP A 263 -0.82 4.75 22.68
CA TRP A 263 -1.21 5.65 21.60
C TRP A 263 -2.44 6.50 21.94
N GLU A 264 -3.47 5.91 22.54
CA GLU A 264 -4.68 6.64 22.93
C GLU A 264 -4.38 7.79 23.91
N SER A 265 -3.38 7.62 24.77
CA SER A 265 -2.92 8.63 25.74
C SER A 265 -1.85 9.58 25.20
N SER A 266 -1.30 9.32 24.02
CA SER A 266 -0.15 10.07 23.46
C SER A 266 -0.47 11.48 22.98
N GLY A 267 -1.75 11.85 22.87
CA GLY A 267 -2.19 13.12 22.30
C GLY A 267 -2.00 13.24 20.78
N ASN A 268 -1.77 12.13 20.07
CA ASN A 268 -1.77 12.11 18.62
C ASN A 268 -3.18 12.33 18.06
N CYS A 269 -3.30 12.92 16.88
CA CYS A 269 -4.58 13.00 16.18
C CYS A 269 -5.08 11.59 15.90
N TYR A 270 -6.38 11.38 16.07
CA TYR A 270 -7.00 10.09 15.79
C TYR A 270 -6.74 9.64 14.35
N ASP A 271 -6.22 8.43 14.21
CA ASP A 271 -5.99 7.75 12.94
C ASP A 271 -6.46 6.31 13.08
N PHE A 272 -7.55 5.98 12.40
CA PHE A 272 -8.16 4.64 12.47
C PHE A 272 -7.20 3.52 12.04
N ARG A 273 -6.16 3.80 11.27
CA ARG A 273 -5.15 2.80 10.87
C ARG A 273 -4.47 2.17 12.09
N VAL A 274 -4.29 2.94 13.17
CA VAL A 274 -3.63 2.45 14.39
C VAL A 274 -4.46 1.32 15.05
N PRO A 275 -5.69 1.53 15.53
CA PRO A 275 -6.47 0.45 16.11
C PRO A 275 -6.81 -0.65 15.09
N ASN A 276 -6.96 -0.31 13.80
CA ASN A 276 -7.23 -1.28 12.75
C ASN A 276 -6.14 -2.35 12.61
N THR A 277 -4.89 -2.04 12.87
CA THR A 277 -3.78 -3.01 12.89
C THR A 277 -4.04 -4.11 13.92
N VAL A 278 -4.47 -3.75 15.13
CA VAL A 278 -4.79 -4.71 16.20
C VAL A 278 -6.04 -5.53 15.87
N ILE A 279 -7.08 -4.88 15.30
CA ILE A 279 -8.32 -5.54 14.84
C ILE A 279 -7.99 -6.63 13.80
N ILE A 280 -7.13 -6.32 12.83
CA ILE A 280 -6.67 -7.30 11.83
C ILE A 280 -5.91 -8.44 12.54
N GLY A 281 -4.96 -8.13 13.41
CA GLY A 281 -4.19 -9.11 14.15
C GLY A 281 -5.06 -10.08 14.95
N TYR A 282 -6.04 -9.59 15.68
CA TYR A 282 -7.01 -10.42 16.37
C TYR A 282 -7.83 -11.28 15.42
N SER A 283 -8.29 -10.69 14.30
CA SER A 283 -9.06 -11.42 13.29
C SER A 283 -8.25 -12.58 12.68
N GLU A 284 -6.98 -12.38 12.38
CA GLU A 284 -6.08 -13.40 11.83
C GLU A 284 -5.83 -14.55 12.81
N LYS A 285 -5.75 -14.25 14.10
CA LYS A 285 -5.63 -15.26 15.18
C LYS A 285 -6.98 -15.91 15.56
N GLY A 286 -8.07 -15.53 14.90
CA GLY A 286 -9.41 -16.03 15.18
C GLY A 286 -10.01 -15.50 16.49
N LEU A 287 -9.47 -14.44 17.07
CA LEU A 287 -9.99 -13.79 18.28
C LEU A 287 -11.05 -12.74 17.91
N CYS A 288 -12.10 -13.19 17.25
CA CYS A 288 -13.13 -12.33 16.64
C CYS A 288 -13.85 -11.46 17.66
N GLU A 289 -14.09 -11.99 18.87
CA GLU A 289 -14.73 -11.28 19.98
C GLU A 289 -13.91 -10.05 20.39
N LYS A 290 -12.60 -10.20 20.54
CA LYS A 290 -11.70 -9.08 20.86
C LYS A 290 -11.65 -8.04 19.72
N ALA A 291 -11.59 -8.50 18.48
CA ALA A 291 -11.63 -7.60 17.31
C ALA A 291 -12.94 -6.81 17.25
N LYS A 292 -14.08 -7.48 17.48
CA LYS A 292 -15.41 -6.85 17.53
C LYS A 292 -15.51 -5.84 18.67
N ALA A 293 -15.03 -6.20 19.87
CA ALA A 293 -15.06 -5.35 21.06
C ALA A 293 -14.30 -4.02 20.84
N ILE A 294 -13.15 -4.05 20.16
CA ILE A 294 -12.42 -2.81 19.80
C ILE A 294 -13.25 -1.94 18.85
N LEU A 295 -13.91 -2.54 17.85
CA LEU A 295 -14.76 -1.80 16.92
C LEU A 295 -15.96 -1.15 17.61
N GLU A 296 -16.59 -1.87 18.54
CA GLU A 296 -17.73 -1.39 19.34
C GLU A 296 -17.30 -0.25 20.28
N ASP A 297 -16.21 -0.41 21.03
CA ASP A 297 -15.63 0.63 21.89
C ASP A 297 -15.31 1.92 21.10
N LEU A 298 -14.72 1.79 19.91
CA LEU A 298 -14.47 2.94 19.05
C LEU A 298 -15.74 3.65 18.62
N MET A 299 -16.80 2.90 18.29
CA MET A 299 -18.10 3.49 17.94
C MET A 299 -18.77 4.17 19.14
N GLU A 300 -18.71 3.57 20.33
CA GLU A 300 -19.23 4.17 21.57
C GLU A 300 -18.50 5.47 21.91
N LYS A 301 -17.18 5.53 21.65
CA LYS A 301 -16.38 6.76 21.79
C LYS A 301 -16.61 7.79 20.67
N GLY A 302 -17.54 7.54 19.75
CA GLY A 302 -17.81 8.41 18.60
C GLY A 302 -16.65 8.48 17.60
N LYS A 303 -15.77 7.49 17.58
CA LYS A 303 -14.64 7.41 16.65
C LYS A 303 -15.03 6.73 15.35
N ALA A 304 -14.54 7.24 14.22
CA ALA A 304 -14.82 6.65 12.92
C ALA A 304 -14.19 5.26 12.77
N THR A 305 -14.99 4.29 12.36
CA THR A 305 -14.56 2.96 11.93
C THR A 305 -14.72 2.82 10.41
N THR A 306 -14.39 1.67 9.83
CA THR A 306 -14.55 1.45 8.39
C THR A 306 -15.42 0.23 8.09
N PRO A 307 -16.20 0.26 6.99
CA PRO A 307 -16.96 -0.91 6.55
C PRO A 307 -16.05 -2.13 6.31
N ASN A 308 -14.80 -1.89 5.87
CA ASN A 308 -13.84 -2.96 5.59
C ASN A 308 -13.45 -3.73 6.87
N SER A 309 -13.19 -3.03 7.97
CA SER A 309 -12.80 -3.66 9.23
C SER A 309 -13.92 -4.53 9.80
N TRP A 310 -15.16 -4.05 9.78
CA TRP A 310 -16.34 -4.83 10.14
C TRP A 310 -16.53 -6.06 9.23
N SER A 311 -16.28 -5.90 7.92
CA SER A 311 -16.37 -6.99 6.96
C SER A 311 -15.29 -8.07 7.16
N ILE A 312 -14.09 -7.70 7.61
CA ILE A 312 -13.01 -8.63 7.96
C ILE A 312 -13.45 -9.48 9.17
N VAL A 313 -13.97 -8.84 10.22
CA VAL A 313 -14.47 -9.55 11.41
C VAL A 313 -15.65 -10.46 11.05
N ALA A 314 -16.58 -9.98 10.23
CA ALA A 314 -17.71 -10.78 9.72
C ALA A 314 -17.24 -12.03 8.98
N ALA A 315 -16.21 -11.89 8.12
CA ALA A 315 -15.64 -13.03 7.39
C ALA A 315 -15.06 -14.08 8.33
N LYS A 316 -14.42 -13.67 9.41
CA LYS A 316 -13.85 -14.60 10.40
C LYS A 316 -14.90 -15.29 11.24
N TYR A 317 -15.99 -14.63 11.61
CA TYR A 317 -17.13 -15.28 12.23
C TYR A 317 -17.80 -16.29 11.29
N LEU A 318 -17.92 -15.96 9.99
CA LEU A 318 -18.41 -16.89 8.97
C LEU A 318 -17.53 -18.15 8.90
N ASP A 319 -16.19 -17.97 8.84
CA ASP A 319 -15.24 -19.10 8.80
C ASP A 319 -15.33 -20.00 10.05
N LYS A 320 -15.77 -19.46 11.19
CA LYS A 320 -16.06 -20.21 12.42
C LYS A 320 -17.47 -20.84 12.48
N GLY A 321 -18.35 -20.51 11.55
CA GLY A 321 -19.75 -20.94 11.54
C GLY A 321 -20.66 -20.14 12.48
N GLU A 322 -20.19 -19.01 13.01
CA GLU A 322 -20.95 -18.13 13.92
C GLU A 322 -21.76 -17.11 13.11
N MET A 323 -22.83 -17.59 12.47
CA MET A 323 -23.58 -16.86 11.45
C MET A 323 -24.31 -15.61 11.96
N GLU A 324 -24.88 -15.67 13.16
CA GLU A 324 -25.56 -14.55 13.82
C GLU A 324 -24.60 -13.38 14.01
N ARG A 325 -23.39 -13.65 14.55
CA ARG A 325 -22.37 -12.63 14.77
C ARG A 325 -21.77 -12.11 13.47
N ALA A 326 -21.63 -12.98 12.47
CA ALA A 326 -21.22 -12.56 11.12
C ALA A 326 -22.22 -11.59 10.49
N LEU A 327 -23.52 -11.87 10.66
CA LEU A 327 -24.61 -11.01 10.20
C LEU A 327 -24.61 -9.64 10.92
N GLU A 328 -24.42 -9.61 12.25
CA GLU A 328 -24.33 -8.36 13.02
C GLU A 328 -23.18 -7.48 12.51
N CYS A 329 -21.99 -8.06 12.37
CA CYS A 329 -20.83 -7.33 11.86
C CYS A 329 -21.04 -6.83 10.42
N LEU A 330 -21.68 -7.63 9.55
CA LEU A 330 -21.96 -7.18 8.19
C LEU A 330 -23.02 -6.09 8.14
N LYS A 331 -24.05 -6.14 9.01
CA LYS A 331 -25.03 -5.04 9.15
C LYS A 331 -24.35 -3.74 9.59
N ALA A 332 -23.39 -3.79 10.52
CA ALA A 332 -22.59 -2.63 10.92
C ALA A 332 -21.77 -2.09 9.75
N ALA A 333 -21.13 -2.97 8.94
CA ALA A 333 -20.40 -2.55 7.74
C ALA A 333 -21.33 -1.86 6.71
N LEU A 334 -22.54 -2.38 6.50
CA LEU A 334 -23.53 -1.83 5.57
C LEU A 334 -24.04 -0.46 6.02
N SER A 335 -24.28 -0.26 7.33
CA SER A 335 -24.73 1.04 7.86
C SER A 335 -23.69 2.15 7.62
N LEU A 336 -22.40 1.84 7.72
CA LEU A 336 -21.31 2.78 7.48
C LEU A 336 -21.06 3.06 5.99
N HIS A 337 -21.54 2.20 5.09
CA HIS A 337 -21.32 2.38 3.64
C HIS A 337 -22.02 3.62 3.09
N VAL A 338 -23.16 4.01 3.63
CA VAL A 338 -23.94 5.19 3.20
C VAL A 338 -23.06 6.45 3.25
N GLU A 339 -22.11 6.51 4.19
CA GLU A 339 -21.18 7.63 4.37
C GLU A 339 -19.90 7.52 3.52
N LYS A 340 -19.53 6.31 3.07
CA LYS A 340 -18.24 6.04 2.38
C LYS A 340 -18.45 5.38 1.01
N LYS A 341 -18.68 6.19 0.00
CA LYS A 341 -18.81 5.73 -1.40
C LYS A 341 -17.57 4.95 -1.86
N GLY A 342 -17.80 3.79 -2.49
CA GLY A 342 -16.74 3.00 -3.16
C GLY A 342 -16.30 1.73 -2.43
N TRP A 343 -16.80 1.44 -1.22
CA TRP A 343 -16.56 0.16 -0.58
C TRP A 343 -17.31 -0.97 -1.32
N LYS A 344 -16.63 -2.10 -1.52
CA LYS A 344 -17.22 -3.30 -2.09
C LYS A 344 -17.23 -4.40 -1.05
N PRO A 345 -18.41 -4.92 -0.68
CA PRO A 345 -18.51 -5.97 0.32
C PRO A 345 -17.94 -7.29 -0.19
N ASN A 346 -17.47 -8.14 0.73
CA ASN A 346 -16.97 -9.48 0.42
C ASN A 346 -18.13 -10.40 0.01
N LEU A 347 -18.16 -10.79 -1.26
CA LEU A 347 -19.24 -11.63 -1.83
C LEU A 347 -19.35 -13.00 -1.14
N LYS A 348 -18.24 -13.60 -0.69
CA LYS A 348 -18.26 -14.88 0.05
C LYS A 348 -19.06 -14.74 1.35
N VAL A 349 -18.87 -13.63 2.09
CA VAL A 349 -19.58 -13.35 3.33
C VAL A 349 -21.07 -13.14 3.07
N ILE A 350 -21.39 -12.34 2.05
CA ILE A 350 -22.79 -12.09 1.67
C ILE A 350 -23.49 -13.40 1.29
N THR A 351 -22.90 -14.22 0.42
CA THR A 351 -23.49 -15.47 -0.05
C THR A 351 -23.69 -16.45 1.12
N GLY A 352 -22.70 -16.58 2.00
CA GLY A 352 -22.82 -17.43 3.19
C GLY A 352 -23.96 -17.01 4.12
N ILE A 353 -24.08 -15.72 4.40
CA ILE A 353 -25.14 -15.18 5.25
C ILE A 353 -26.50 -15.30 4.57
N LEU A 354 -26.62 -15.00 3.27
CA LEU A 354 -27.89 -15.18 2.53
C LEU A 354 -28.35 -16.64 2.52
N SER A 355 -27.44 -17.59 2.30
CA SER A 355 -27.79 -19.02 2.37
C SER A 355 -28.30 -19.39 3.77
N TRP A 356 -27.57 -19.01 4.79
CA TRP A 356 -27.96 -19.30 6.18
C TRP A 356 -29.30 -18.65 6.57
N LEU A 357 -29.50 -17.37 6.19
CA LEU A 357 -30.78 -16.68 6.43
C LEU A 357 -31.93 -17.35 5.68
N GLY A 358 -31.73 -17.77 4.44
CA GLY A 358 -32.74 -18.52 3.68
C GLY A 358 -33.12 -19.84 4.36
N ASP A 359 -32.15 -20.54 4.95
CA ASP A 359 -32.36 -21.84 5.59
C ASP A 359 -32.89 -21.74 7.04
N LYS A 360 -32.56 -20.66 7.79
CA LYS A 360 -32.86 -20.55 9.22
C LYS A 360 -33.51 -19.21 9.67
N GLY A 361 -33.36 -18.13 8.89
CA GLY A 361 -33.88 -16.81 9.24
C GLY A 361 -35.39 -16.67 9.10
N THR A 362 -36.01 -15.71 9.74
CA THR A 362 -37.42 -15.35 9.46
C THR A 362 -37.55 -14.64 8.13
N ILE A 363 -38.74 -14.64 7.54
CA ILE A 363 -39.00 -13.90 6.29
C ILE A 363 -38.62 -12.42 6.45
N GLY A 364 -38.97 -11.81 7.59
CA GLY A 364 -38.60 -10.41 7.86
C GLY A 364 -37.12 -10.15 7.95
N ASP A 365 -36.32 -11.09 8.53
CA ASP A 365 -34.87 -10.95 8.60
C ASP A 365 -34.21 -10.97 7.21
N VAL A 366 -34.68 -11.88 6.34
CA VAL A 366 -34.19 -12.00 4.96
C VAL A 366 -34.55 -10.75 4.15
N GLU A 367 -35.80 -10.29 4.23
CA GLU A 367 -36.26 -9.08 3.53
C GLU A 367 -35.50 -7.84 3.97
N ALA A 368 -35.30 -7.64 5.28
CA ALA A 368 -34.55 -6.53 5.81
C ALA A 368 -33.08 -6.55 5.35
N PHE A 369 -32.46 -7.73 5.39
CA PHE A 369 -31.07 -7.88 4.95
C PHE A 369 -30.90 -7.67 3.45
N VAL A 370 -31.77 -8.26 2.62
CA VAL A 370 -31.78 -8.06 1.16
C VAL A 370 -32.02 -6.59 0.81
N SER A 371 -32.94 -5.91 1.52
CA SER A 371 -33.16 -4.48 1.33
C SER A 371 -31.91 -3.65 1.59
N SER A 372 -31.18 -3.95 2.68
CA SER A 372 -29.91 -3.29 3.00
C SER A 372 -28.83 -3.58 1.93
N LEU A 373 -28.75 -4.81 1.41
CA LEU A 373 -27.78 -5.16 0.37
C LEU A 373 -28.04 -4.43 -0.97
N ARG A 374 -29.30 -4.20 -1.32
CA ARG A 374 -29.70 -3.49 -2.56
C ARG A 374 -29.16 -2.06 -2.63
N THR A 375 -28.82 -1.46 -1.51
CA THR A 375 -28.22 -0.11 -1.48
C THR A 375 -26.74 -0.12 -1.89
N VAL A 376 -26.09 -1.30 -1.89
CA VAL A 376 -24.63 -1.44 -2.02
C VAL A 376 -24.23 -2.24 -3.25
N ILE A 377 -25.00 -3.28 -3.56
CA ILE A 377 -24.73 -4.17 -4.71
C ILE A 377 -25.98 -4.35 -5.55
N PRO A 378 -25.82 -4.57 -6.87
CA PRO A 378 -26.93 -4.92 -7.74
C PRO A 378 -27.66 -6.17 -7.24
N VAL A 379 -28.97 -6.20 -7.44
CA VAL A 379 -29.79 -7.38 -7.15
C VAL A 379 -29.25 -8.59 -7.91
N ASN A 380 -29.12 -9.69 -7.23
CA ASN A 380 -28.61 -10.93 -7.81
C ASN A 380 -29.45 -12.14 -7.42
N ARG A 381 -29.14 -13.29 -8.03
CA ARG A 381 -29.88 -14.54 -7.85
C ARG A 381 -29.84 -15.05 -6.42
N GLN A 382 -28.74 -14.89 -5.71
CA GLN A 382 -28.59 -15.34 -4.32
C GLN A 382 -29.55 -14.64 -3.36
N MET A 383 -29.84 -13.36 -3.59
CA MET A 383 -30.86 -12.63 -2.84
C MET A 383 -32.24 -13.22 -3.03
N TYR A 384 -32.59 -13.59 -4.28
CA TYR A 384 -33.87 -14.25 -4.55
C TYR A 384 -33.94 -15.65 -3.98
N HIS A 385 -32.85 -16.44 -4.05
CA HIS A 385 -32.80 -17.76 -3.43
C HIS A 385 -33.06 -17.70 -1.93
N ALA A 386 -32.45 -16.75 -1.21
CA ALA A 386 -32.69 -16.58 0.21
C ALA A 386 -34.15 -16.21 0.50
N LEU A 387 -34.74 -15.28 -0.27
CA LEU A 387 -36.16 -14.88 -0.13
C LEU A 387 -37.10 -16.05 -0.43
N ILE A 388 -36.88 -16.80 -1.52
CA ILE A 388 -37.69 -17.96 -1.91
C ILE A 388 -37.64 -19.04 -0.84
N LYS A 389 -36.47 -19.43 -0.37
CA LYS A 389 -36.28 -20.42 0.70
C LYS A 389 -37.03 -20.04 1.98
N ALA A 390 -36.87 -18.79 2.44
CA ALA A 390 -37.53 -18.32 3.65
C ALA A 390 -39.04 -18.30 3.51
N ASN A 391 -39.60 -17.89 2.34
CA ASN A 391 -41.06 -17.86 2.11
C ASN A 391 -41.64 -19.27 2.03
N ILE A 392 -41.00 -20.22 1.31
CA ILE A 392 -41.42 -21.65 1.24
C ILE A 392 -41.47 -22.23 2.65
N ARG A 393 -40.43 -22.07 3.44
CA ARG A 393 -40.37 -22.54 4.81
C ARG A 393 -41.42 -21.90 5.73
N GLY A 394 -41.74 -20.64 5.47
CA GLY A 394 -42.80 -19.90 6.18
C GLY A 394 -44.22 -20.19 5.67
N GLY A 395 -44.38 -21.12 4.71
CA GLY A 395 -45.68 -21.47 4.14
C GLY A 395 -46.34 -20.38 3.29
N LYS A 396 -45.55 -19.41 2.81
CA LYS A 396 -46.04 -18.31 1.95
C LYS A 396 -45.88 -18.63 0.46
N GLU A 397 -46.69 -17.99 -0.35
CA GLU A 397 -46.56 -18.06 -1.80
C GLU A 397 -45.34 -17.32 -2.31
N VAL A 398 -44.72 -17.83 -3.38
CA VAL A 398 -43.49 -17.27 -3.96
C VAL A 398 -43.69 -16.69 -5.36
N ASP A 399 -44.91 -16.72 -5.88
CA ASP A 399 -45.22 -16.31 -7.25
C ASP A 399 -44.86 -14.84 -7.52
N GLU A 400 -45.11 -13.98 -6.56
CA GLU A 400 -44.71 -12.57 -6.62
C GLU A 400 -43.18 -12.39 -6.66
N LEU A 401 -42.44 -13.19 -5.87
CA LEU A 401 -40.96 -13.18 -5.89
C LEU A 401 -40.39 -13.63 -7.23
N LEU A 402 -40.99 -14.66 -7.84
CA LEU A 402 -40.62 -15.16 -9.16
C LEU A 402 -40.95 -14.11 -10.25
N HIS A 403 -42.05 -13.39 -10.13
CA HIS A 403 -42.39 -12.28 -11.02
C HIS A 403 -41.37 -11.15 -10.92
N ARG A 404 -41.01 -10.73 -9.70
CA ARG A 404 -39.95 -9.71 -9.45
C ARG A 404 -38.60 -10.15 -9.98
N MET A 405 -38.21 -11.41 -9.77
CA MET A 405 -36.97 -12.00 -10.30
C MET A 405 -36.90 -11.87 -11.83
N LYS A 406 -38.01 -12.17 -12.53
CA LYS A 406 -38.12 -11.99 -13.98
C LYS A 406 -38.04 -10.51 -14.40
N THR A 407 -38.68 -9.62 -13.66
CA THR A 407 -38.64 -8.16 -13.91
C THR A 407 -37.23 -7.61 -13.77
N ASP A 408 -36.46 -8.09 -12.80
CA ASP A 408 -35.04 -7.77 -12.59
C ASP A 408 -34.10 -8.47 -13.59
N LYS A 409 -34.68 -9.17 -14.61
CA LYS A 409 -33.95 -9.91 -15.66
C LYS A 409 -33.04 -11.01 -15.12
N ILE A 410 -33.42 -11.61 -13.99
CA ILE A 410 -32.70 -12.74 -13.40
C ILE A 410 -33.44 -14.03 -13.73
N GLY A 411 -32.80 -14.90 -14.53
CA GLY A 411 -33.40 -16.19 -14.93
C GLY A 411 -33.39 -17.21 -13.78
N LYS A 412 -34.37 -18.14 -13.81
CA LYS A 412 -34.39 -19.33 -12.95
C LYS A 412 -33.24 -20.26 -13.36
N ASP A 413 -32.60 -20.87 -12.37
CA ASP A 413 -31.60 -21.94 -12.57
C ASP A 413 -32.05 -23.25 -11.92
N GLU A 414 -31.21 -24.28 -11.98
CA GLU A 414 -31.49 -25.58 -11.39
C GLU A 414 -31.77 -25.52 -9.88
N GLU A 415 -31.08 -24.65 -9.17
CA GLU A 415 -31.25 -24.43 -7.72
C GLU A 415 -32.63 -23.82 -7.45
N THR A 416 -33.05 -22.83 -8.25
CA THR A 416 -34.42 -22.28 -8.19
C THR A 416 -35.49 -23.34 -8.41
N HIS A 417 -35.30 -24.22 -9.39
CA HIS A 417 -36.25 -25.30 -9.65
C HIS A 417 -36.31 -26.31 -8.50
N LYS A 418 -35.16 -26.73 -7.97
CA LYS A 418 -35.11 -27.64 -6.80
C LYS A 418 -35.83 -27.06 -5.58
N MET A 419 -35.70 -25.76 -5.34
CA MET A 419 -36.42 -25.11 -4.24
C MET A 419 -37.94 -25.12 -4.43
N LEU A 420 -38.39 -24.93 -5.66
CA LEU A 420 -39.83 -24.94 -5.96
C LEU A 420 -40.43 -26.37 -5.89
N ASP A 421 -39.67 -27.39 -6.26
CA ASP A 421 -40.10 -28.78 -6.16
C ASP A 421 -40.24 -29.25 -4.71
N MET A 422 -39.41 -28.73 -3.77
CA MET A 422 -39.55 -28.96 -2.32
C MET A 422 -40.86 -28.40 -1.72
N ARG A 423 -41.57 -27.55 -2.43
CA ARG A 423 -42.90 -27.01 -2.02
C ARG A 423 -44.03 -28.04 -2.26
N GLN A 424 -43.84 -28.99 -3.19
CA GLN A 424 -44.86 -29.93 -3.62
C GLN A 424 -44.87 -31.22 -2.79
N THR A 425 -43.89 -31.39 -1.94
CA THR A 425 -43.76 -32.51 -0.98
C THR A 425 -44.08 -32.02 0.43
#